data_7d87809ac9beb7143868699acf31c8c8
#
_entry.id   7d87809ac9beb7143868699acf31c8c8
#
_cell.length_a   1.000
_cell.length_b   1.000
_cell.length_c   1.000
_cell.angle_alpha   90.00
_cell.angle_beta   90.00
_cell.angle_gamma   90.00
#
_symmetry.space_group_name_H-M   'P 1'
#
loop_
_entity.id
_entity.type
_entity.pdbx_description
1 polymer ?
#
loop_
_entity_poly.entity_id
_entity_poly.type
_entity_poly.pdbx_seq_one_letter_code
_entity_poly.pdbx_strand_id
1 'polypeptide(L)'
;MLDHLTVVSHPLVQHKLTLMRNKDTSTAGFRRLLREISLLLAYEVTRELDMTTTRIETPLEPMDAPTLDGKKLALISILRAGNGLLDGILELIPAARVGFVGLYRDPETLQPVQYYCKLPDQLEERISIVVDPMLATGNSSVAAVDLLKKSGAKNIRFLCLLAAPEGIARMKEAHPDVPIVTAAVDSHLNDHGYIVPGLGDAGDRMFGTK
;
A
#
# COMPACT_ATOMS: atom_id res chain seq x y z
N MET A 1 -1.62 -6.59 -17.26
CA MET A 1 -0.85 -5.41 -16.74
C MET A 1 -1.81 -4.56 -15.95
N LEU A 2 -1.50 -4.28 -14.68
CA LEU A 2 -2.37 -3.43 -13.85
C LEU A 2 -2.54 -2.07 -14.55
N ASP A 3 -3.78 -1.58 -14.62
CA ASP A 3 -4.03 -0.20 -15.04
C ASP A 3 -3.32 0.76 -14.09
N HIS A 4 -3.01 1.98 -14.55
CA HIS A 4 -2.37 2.98 -13.69
C HIS A 4 -3.14 3.20 -12.38
N LEU A 5 -4.46 3.03 -12.39
CA LEU A 5 -5.34 3.09 -11.23
C LEU A 5 -6.33 1.92 -11.23
N THR A 6 -6.25 1.08 -10.22
CA THR A 6 -7.21 0.00 -9.96
C THR A 6 -8.01 0.30 -8.69
N VAL A 7 -9.31 0.49 -8.83
CA VAL A 7 -10.22 0.66 -7.69
C VAL A 7 -10.89 -0.69 -7.38
N VAL A 8 -10.65 -1.23 -6.19
CA VAL A 8 -11.17 -2.53 -5.78
C VAL A 8 -12.63 -2.39 -5.30
N SER A 9 -13.56 -2.56 -6.23
CA SER A 9 -15.00 -2.41 -5.97
C SER A 9 -15.68 -3.65 -5.36
N HIS A 10 -14.91 -4.62 -4.86
CA HIS A 10 -15.44 -5.84 -4.28
C HIS A 10 -16.38 -5.55 -3.10
N PRO A 11 -17.60 -6.16 -3.01
CA PRO A 11 -18.59 -5.84 -1.98
C PRO A 11 -18.07 -5.92 -0.54
N LEU A 12 -17.23 -6.90 -0.22
CA LEU A 12 -16.63 -7.01 1.12
C LEU A 12 -15.68 -5.85 1.43
N VAL A 13 -14.91 -5.37 0.45
CA VAL A 13 -14.03 -4.21 0.63
C VAL A 13 -14.87 -2.97 0.91
N GLN A 14 -15.90 -2.73 0.10
CA GLN A 14 -16.77 -1.56 0.24
C GLN A 14 -17.57 -1.58 1.55
N HIS A 15 -18.11 -2.73 1.94
CA HIS A 15 -18.81 -2.87 3.22
C HIS A 15 -17.87 -2.56 4.42
N LYS A 16 -16.70 -3.16 4.44
CA LYS A 16 -15.71 -2.92 5.52
C LYS A 16 -15.24 -1.47 5.54
N LEU A 17 -15.03 -0.87 4.38
CA LEU A 17 -14.67 0.54 4.26
C LEU A 17 -15.77 1.45 4.81
N THR A 18 -17.05 1.16 4.54
CA THR A 18 -18.19 1.89 5.11
C THR A 18 -18.17 1.87 6.65
N LEU A 19 -17.97 0.69 7.25
CA LEU A 19 -17.83 0.57 8.70
C LEU A 19 -16.62 1.36 9.23
N MET A 20 -15.53 1.35 8.50
CA MET A 20 -14.29 2.02 8.88
C MET A 20 -14.38 3.55 8.83
N ARG A 21 -15.16 4.08 7.86
CA ARG A 21 -15.43 5.52 7.71
C ARG A 21 -16.25 6.09 8.86
N ASN A 22 -17.11 5.29 9.49
CA ASN A 22 -17.95 5.76 10.60
C ASN A 22 -17.09 6.34 11.73
N LYS A 23 -17.38 7.58 12.12
CA LYS A 23 -16.66 8.31 13.18
C LYS A 23 -16.67 7.59 14.53
N ASP A 24 -17.72 6.81 14.82
CA ASP A 24 -17.90 6.09 16.08
C ASP A 24 -17.18 4.74 16.11
N THR A 25 -16.52 4.34 15.02
CA THR A 25 -15.71 3.12 14.98
C THR A 25 -14.52 3.25 15.93
N SER A 26 -14.48 2.38 16.93
CA SER A 26 -13.39 2.36 17.91
C SER A 26 -12.02 2.09 17.29
N THR A 27 -10.94 2.49 17.94
CA THR A 27 -9.56 2.21 17.51
C THR A 27 -9.34 0.71 17.26
N ALA A 28 -9.85 -0.17 18.12
CA ALA A 28 -9.75 -1.61 17.93
C ALA A 28 -10.54 -2.09 16.70
N GLY A 29 -11.75 -1.57 16.49
CA GLY A 29 -12.56 -1.83 15.30
C GLY A 29 -11.87 -1.35 14.02
N PHE A 30 -11.29 -0.15 14.05
CA PHE A 30 -10.56 0.43 12.94
C PHE A 30 -9.35 -0.43 12.54
N ARG A 31 -8.52 -0.84 13.50
CA ARG A 31 -7.37 -1.74 13.26
C ARG A 31 -7.79 -3.06 12.63
N ARG A 32 -8.85 -3.68 13.16
CA ARG A 32 -9.36 -4.95 12.63
C ARG A 32 -9.84 -4.80 11.19
N LEU A 33 -10.65 -3.78 10.90
CA LEU A 33 -11.17 -3.51 9.56
C LEU A 33 -10.05 -3.19 8.57
N LEU A 34 -9.06 -2.40 9.00
CA LEU A 34 -7.88 -2.09 8.17
C LEU A 34 -7.12 -3.36 7.79
N ARG A 35 -6.84 -4.23 8.76
CA ARG A 35 -6.18 -5.53 8.52
C ARG A 35 -6.98 -6.40 7.54
N GLU A 36 -8.30 -6.51 7.73
CA GLU A 36 -9.17 -7.29 6.86
C GLU A 36 -9.22 -6.74 5.43
N ILE A 37 -9.27 -5.42 5.25
CA ILE A 37 -9.22 -4.78 3.92
C ILE A 37 -7.83 -4.98 3.30
N SER A 38 -6.76 -4.87 4.09
CA SER A 38 -5.39 -5.04 3.61
C SER A 38 -5.16 -6.41 2.95
N LEU A 39 -5.73 -7.48 3.51
CA LEU A 39 -5.69 -8.83 2.91
C LEU A 39 -6.33 -8.85 1.52
N LEU A 40 -7.50 -8.20 1.38
CA LEU A 40 -8.23 -8.16 0.11
C LEU A 40 -7.52 -7.30 -0.93
N LEU A 41 -6.95 -6.17 -0.52
CA LEU A 41 -6.15 -5.31 -1.40
C LEU A 41 -4.82 -5.99 -1.79
N ALA A 42 -4.21 -6.75 -0.88
CA ALA A 42 -3.00 -7.53 -1.17
C ALA A 42 -3.25 -8.59 -2.24
N TYR A 43 -4.40 -9.26 -2.18
CA TYR A 43 -4.82 -10.21 -3.22
C TYR A 43 -4.90 -9.53 -4.60
N GLU A 44 -5.46 -8.32 -4.68
CA GLU A 44 -5.58 -7.58 -5.94
C GLU A 44 -4.23 -7.07 -6.45
N VAL A 45 -3.41 -6.44 -5.60
CA VAL A 45 -2.12 -5.89 -6.03
C VAL A 45 -1.13 -6.97 -6.46
N THR A 46 -1.35 -8.22 -6.06
CA THR A 46 -0.53 -9.39 -6.43
C THR A 46 -1.12 -10.24 -7.55
N ARG A 47 -2.24 -9.85 -8.15
CA ARG A 47 -2.96 -10.62 -9.17
C ARG A 47 -2.13 -11.03 -10.38
N GLU A 48 -1.17 -10.19 -10.76
CA GLU A 48 -0.31 -10.38 -11.94
C GLU A 48 1.14 -10.69 -11.56
N LEU A 49 1.34 -11.52 -10.53
CA LEU A 49 2.67 -12.05 -10.25
C LEU A 49 3.03 -13.16 -11.25
N ASP A 50 4.28 -13.13 -11.70
CA ASP A 50 4.79 -14.14 -12.61
C ASP A 50 4.85 -15.50 -11.92
N MET A 51 4.50 -16.54 -12.68
CA MET A 51 4.45 -17.92 -12.21
C MET A 51 5.45 -18.77 -12.99
N THR A 52 6.04 -19.73 -12.30
CA THR A 52 6.86 -20.79 -12.86
C THR A 52 6.38 -22.15 -12.37
N THR A 53 7.05 -23.23 -12.74
CA THR A 53 6.74 -24.57 -12.26
C THR A 53 7.89 -25.14 -11.44
N THR A 54 7.56 -25.93 -10.44
CA THR A 54 8.51 -26.69 -9.65
C THR A 54 8.05 -28.14 -9.50
N ARG A 55 8.99 -29.07 -9.50
CA ARG A 55 8.70 -30.50 -9.25
C ARG A 55 8.44 -30.71 -7.77
N ILE A 56 7.28 -31.24 -7.44
CA ILE A 56 6.89 -31.61 -6.08
C ILE A 56 6.44 -33.06 -6.04
N GLU A 57 6.36 -33.62 -4.85
CA GLU A 57 5.77 -34.91 -4.57
C GLU A 57 4.53 -34.71 -3.70
N THR A 58 3.36 -35.16 -4.19
CA THR A 58 2.11 -35.21 -3.41
C THR A 58 2.07 -36.51 -2.64
N PRO A 59 1.13 -36.71 -1.70
CA PRO A 59 0.96 -38.01 -1.06
C PRO A 59 0.63 -39.18 -2.00
N LEU A 60 0.27 -38.89 -3.25
CA LEU A 60 -0.13 -39.91 -4.22
C LEU A 60 0.91 -40.12 -5.34
N GLU A 61 1.42 -39.01 -5.92
CA GLU A 61 2.36 -39.08 -7.04
C GLU A 61 3.15 -37.76 -7.22
N PRO A 62 4.30 -37.80 -7.88
CA PRO A 62 5.05 -36.62 -8.29
C PRO A 62 4.31 -35.81 -9.37
N MET A 63 4.35 -34.47 -9.29
CA MET A 63 3.78 -33.58 -10.30
C MET A 63 4.62 -32.31 -10.49
N ASP A 64 4.42 -31.61 -11.61
CA ASP A 64 4.89 -30.25 -11.82
C ASP A 64 3.81 -29.28 -11.36
N ALA A 65 4.13 -28.49 -10.34
CA ALA A 65 3.17 -27.59 -9.67
C ALA A 65 3.52 -26.11 -9.90
N PRO A 66 2.52 -25.21 -10.03
CA PRO A 66 2.76 -23.80 -10.18
C PRO A 66 3.32 -23.19 -8.88
N THR A 67 4.31 -22.31 -9.01
CA THR A 67 4.89 -21.52 -7.94
C THR A 67 5.21 -20.11 -8.43
N LEU A 68 5.38 -19.16 -7.50
CA LEU A 68 5.79 -17.81 -7.87
C LEU A 68 7.21 -17.83 -8.46
N ASP A 69 7.37 -17.12 -9.56
CA ASP A 69 8.69 -16.95 -10.18
C ASP A 69 9.53 -15.89 -9.45
N GLY A 70 10.84 -16.03 -9.55
CA GLY A 70 11.81 -15.06 -9.10
C GLY A 70 11.86 -14.82 -7.59
N LYS A 71 12.39 -13.65 -7.21
CA LYS A 71 12.53 -13.23 -5.82
C LYS A 71 11.20 -12.73 -5.26
N LYS A 72 11.00 -13.04 -3.98
CA LYS A 72 9.82 -12.66 -3.22
C LYS A 72 9.66 -11.15 -3.12
N LEU A 73 8.43 -10.71 -2.86
CA LEU A 73 8.01 -9.32 -2.75
C LEU A 73 8.79 -8.55 -1.68
N ALA A 74 8.89 -7.24 -1.86
CA ALA A 74 9.27 -6.27 -0.84
C ALA A 74 8.06 -5.39 -0.52
N LEU A 75 7.71 -5.29 0.76
CA LEU A 75 6.67 -4.40 1.28
C LEU A 75 7.35 -3.18 1.89
N ILE A 76 7.02 -2.00 1.42
CA ILE A 76 7.64 -0.76 1.89
C ILE A 76 6.59 0.12 2.55
N SER A 77 6.64 0.19 3.88
CA SER A 77 5.70 0.98 4.66
C SER A 77 6.15 2.43 4.78
N ILE A 78 5.27 3.37 4.43
CA ILE A 78 5.44 4.78 4.77
C ILE A 78 5.00 4.97 6.22
N LEU A 79 5.97 5.28 7.09
CA LEU A 79 5.73 5.44 8.51
C LEU A 79 4.91 6.73 8.77
N ARG A 80 4.04 6.74 9.75
CA ARG A 80 3.65 5.67 10.69
C ARG A 80 2.48 4.83 10.18
N ALA A 81 1.54 5.44 9.44
CA ALA A 81 0.23 4.86 9.11
C ALA A 81 0.29 3.63 8.18
N GLY A 82 1.30 3.53 7.32
CA GLY A 82 1.52 2.37 6.44
C GLY A 82 1.62 1.03 7.19
N ASN A 83 2.06 1.05 8.47
CA ASN A 83 2.17 -0.18 9.26
C ASN A 83 0.83 -0.90 9.44
N GLY A 84 -0.29 -0.17 9.46
CA GLY A 84 -1.59 -0.80 9.59
C GLY A 84 -2.00 -1.64 8.38
N LEU A 85 -1.56 -1.27 7.18
CA LEU A 85 -1.73 -2.10 5.99
C LEU A 85 -0.72 -3.26 5.97
N LEU A 86 0.51 -2.99 6.39
CA LEU A 86 1.61 -3.96 6.38
C LEU A 86 1.26 -5.24 7.15
N ASP A 87 0.70 -5.12 8.35
CA ASP A 87 0.35 -6.26 9.20
C ASP A 87 -0.59 -7.25 8.50
N GLY A 88 -1.64 -6.73 7.84
CA GLY A 88 -2.58 -7.58 7.09
C GLY A 88 -1.93 -8.23 5.87
N ILE A 89 -1.09 -7.50 5.13
CA ILE A 89 -0.42 -8.03 3.94
C ILE A 89 0.56 -9.15 4.32
N LEU A 90 1.29 -9.02 5.43
CA LEU A 90 2.23 -10.02 5.90
C LEU A 90 1.58 -11.35 6.32
N GLU A 91 0.30 -11.33 6.70
CA GLU A 91 -0.43 -12.59 6.94
C GLU A 91 -0.67 -13.38 5.65
N LEU A 92 -0.92 -12.68 4.55
CA LEU A 92 -1.08 -13.32 3.25
C LEU A 92 0.28 -13.70 2.64
N ILE A 93 1.31 -12.86 2.84
CA ILE A 93 2.62 -13.02 2.20
C ILE A 93 3.72 -12.97 3.27
N PRO A 94 3.80 -13.96 4.18
CA PRO A 94 4.72 -13.94 5.32
C PRO A 94 6.20 -13.96 4.93
N ALA A 95 6.52 -14.36 3.70
CA ALA A 95 7.88 -14.42 3.20
C ALA A 95 8.34 -13.12 2.50
N ALA A 96 7.49 -12.09 2.41
CA ALA A 96 7.88 -10.78 1.88
C ALA A 96 8.98 -10.14 2.72
N ARG A 97 9.89 -9.41 2.07
CA ARG A 97 10.85 -8.56 2.77
C ARG A 97 10.15 -7.25 3.14
N VAL A 98 10.58 -6.63 4.23
CA VAL A 98 9.96 -5.40 4.72
C VAL A 98 10.98 -4.28 4.78
N GLY A 99 10.59 -3.12 4.28
CA GLY A 99 11.32 -1.88 4.43
C GLY A 99 10.42 -0.78 4.98
N PHE A 100 11.05 0.28 5.48
CA PHE A 100 10.36 1.41 6.08
C PHE A 100 10.94 2.70 5.55
N VAL A 101 10.05 3.65 5.22
CA VAL A 101 10.40 5.02 4.86
C VAL A 101 9.66 5.95 5.80
N GLY A 102 10.40 6.68 6.63
CA GLY A 102 9.87 7.69 7.54
C GLY A 102 9.96 9.06 6.89
N LEU A 103 8.79 9.68 6.67
CA LEU A 103 8.65 11.01 6.10
C LEU A 103 7.77 11.86 7.01
N TYR A 104 8.14 13.13 7.21
CA TYR A 104 7.24 14.11 7.79
C TYR A 104 7.15 15.33 6.87
N ARG A 105 6.07 16.06 6.99
CA ARG A 105 5.91 17.33 6.26
C ARG A 105 6.57 18.43 7.07
N ASP A 106 7.55 19.08 6.48
CA ASP A 106 8.16 20.28 7.07
C ASP A 106 7.09 21.36 7.26
N PRO A 107 6.94 21.93 8.45
CA PRO A 107 5.87 22.88 8.74
C PRO A 107 6.02 24.22 8.00
N GLU A 108 7.22 24.61 7.61
CA GLU A 108 7.50 25.87 6.91
C GLU A 108 7.43 25.71 5.40
N THR A 109 8.10 24.68 4.87
CA THR A 109 8.20 24.46 3.40
C THR A 109 7.11 23.56 2.84
N LEU A 110 6.38 22.86 3.71
CA LEU A 110 5.38 21.83 3.36
C LEU A 110 5.95 20.67 2.50
N GLN A 111 7.27 20.59 2.37
CA GLN A 111 7.94 19.52 1.63
C GLN A 111 8.12 18.27 2.50
N PRO A 112 8.13 17.07 1.90
CA PRO A 112 8.43 15.84 2.62
C PRO A 112 9.91 15.80 3.00
N VAL A 113 10.17 15.62 4.29
CA VAL A 113 11.52 15.44 4.84
C VAL A 113 11.68 14.00 5.32
N GLN A 114 12.73 13.34 4.83
CA GLN A 114 13.08 12.00 5.26
C GLN A 114 13.80 12.03 6.60
N TYR A 115 13.27 11.29 7.58
CA TYR A 115 13.94 11.08 8.88
C TYR A 115 14.36 9.62 9.11
N TYR A 116 13.84 8.68 8.32
CA TYR A 116 14.19 7.28 8.42
C TYR A 116 14.07 6.58 7.05
N CYS A 117 15.03 5.71 6.75
CA CYS A 117 14.95 4.85 5.57
C CYS A 117 15.74 3.56 5.84
N LYS A 118 15.04 2.43 5.82
CA LYS A 118 15.65 1.11 5.89
C LYS A 118 14.95 0.21 4.87
N LEU A 119 15.66 -0.16 3.83
CA LEU A 119 15.13 -0.92 2.71
C LEU A 119 15.79 -2.32 2.63
N PRO A 120 15.09 -3.33 2.11
CA PRO A 120 15.67 -4.63 1.81
C PRO A 120 16.73 -4.54 0.70
N ASP A 121 17.67 -5.47 0.71
CA ASP A 121 18.62 -5.64 -0.37
C ASP A 121 17.98 -6.18 -1.64
N GLN A 122 18.63 -5.94 -2.79
CA GLN A 122 18.26 -6.49 -4.10
C GLN A 122 16.84 -6.07 -4.54
N LEU A 123 16.48 -4.80 -4.37
CA LEU A 123 15.20 -4.25 -4.80
C LEU A 123 15.00 -4.30 -6.32
N GLU A 124 16.08 -4.31 -7.09
CA GLU A 124 16.07 -4.43 -8.54
C GLU A 124 15.52 -5.77 -9.06
N GLU A 125 15.53 -6.80 -8.21
CA GLU A 125 15.03 -8.15 -8.51
C GLU A 125 13.67 -8.44 -7.84
N ARG A 126 13.07 -7.45 -7.17
CA ARG A 126 11.82 -7.62 -6.40
C ARG A 126 10.71 -6.74 -6.94
N ILE A 127 9.49 -7.19 -6.77
CA ILE A 127 8.33 -6.30 -6.86
C ILE A 127 8.20 -5.60 -5.51
N SER A 128 8.33 -4.27 -5.51
CA SER A 128 8.21 -3.42 -4.34
C SER A 128 6.80 -2.87 -4.24
N ILE A 129 6.06 -3.22 -3.20
CA ILE A 129 4.72 -2.69 -2.92
C ILE A 129 4.85 -1.64 -1.81
N VAL A 130 4.70 -0.37 -2.19
CA VAL A 130 4.66 0.76 -1.24
C VAL A 130 3.27 0.84 -0.64
N VAL A 131 3.19 0.90 0.70
CA VAL A 131 1.90 0.93 1.41
C VAL A 131 1.76 2.17 2.27
N ASP A 132 0.65 2.89 2.07
CA ASP A 132 0.20 4.03 2.88
C ASP A 132 -1.34 4.06 2.84
N PRO A 133 -2.06 4.15 3.96
CA PRO A 133 -3.51 4.16 3.92
C PRO A 133 -4.12 5.31 3.13
N MET A 134 -3.45 6.45 3.00
CA MET A 134 -4.02 7.66 2.43
C MET A 134 -3.15 8.25 1.32
N LEU A 135 -3.62 8.20 0.08
CA LEU A 135 -3.04 8.94 -1.04
C LEU A 135 -3.77 10.29 -1.17
N ALA A 136 -3.41 11.25 -0.31
CA ALA A 136 -4.02 12.57 -0.25
C ALA A 136 -3.37 13.55 -1.24
N THR A 137 -2.35 14.30 -0.84
CA THR A 137 -1.62 15.23 -1.74
C THR A 137 -0.64 14.52 -2.67
N GLY A 138 -0.26 13.28 -2.35
CA GLY A 138 0.74 12.51 -3.09
C GLY A 138 2.20 12.84 -2.76
N ASN A 139 2.49 13.90 -2.01
CA ASN A 139 3.88 14.34 -1.77
C ASN A 139 4.74 13.28 -1.07
N SER A 140 4.23 12.66 0.01
CA SER A 140 4.95 11.59 0.73
C SER A 140 5.10 10.33 -0.14
N SER A 141 4.06 10.00 -0.91
CA SER A 141 4.06 8.84 -1.79
C SER A 141 5.09 9.00 -2.92
N VAL A 142 5.13 10.16 -3.56
CA VAL A 142 6.13 10.50 -4.58
C VAL A 142 7.54 10.42 -3.99
N ALA A 143 7.78 11.06 -2.84
CA ALA A 143 9.10 11.04 -2.20
C ALA A 143 9.54 9.61 -1.81
N ALA A 144 8.62 8.77 -1.35
CA ALA A 144 8.93 7.37 -1.04
C ALA A 144 9.30 6.58 -2.31
N VAL A 145 8.56 6.76 -3.41
CA VAL A 145 8.87 6.12 -4.69
C VAL A 145 10.21 6.62 -5.25
N ASP A 146 10.51 7.91 -5.14
CA ASP A 146 11.82 8.46 -5.52
C ASP A 146 12.96 7.77 -4.77
N LEU A 147 12.81 7.58 -3.46
CA LEU A 147 13.81 6.88 -2.63
C LEU A 147 14.00 5.43 -3.08
N LEU A 148 12.91 4.72 -3.40
CA LEU A 148 12.98 3.35 -3.88
C LEU A 148 13.69 3.26 -5.23
N LYS A 149 13.35 4.13 -6.18
CA LYS A 149 14.00 4.18 -7.50
C LYS A 149 15.50 4.49 -7.37
N LYS A 150 15.87 5.45 -6.52
CA LYS A 150 17.28 5.73 -6.18
C LYS A 150 18.00 4.54 -5.56
N SER A 151 17.27 3.67 -4.85
CA SER A 151 17.80 2.45 -4.24
C SER A 151 17.76 1.23 -5.18
N GLY A 152 17.46 1.42 -6.47
CA GLY A 152 17.50 0.40 -7.50
C GLY A 152 16.19 -0.33 -7.78
N ALA A 153 15.10 -0.02 -7.09
CA ALA A 153 13.80 -0.65 -7.37
C ALA A 153 13.30 -0.32 -8.79
N LYS A 154 12.92 -1.36 -9.55
CA LYS A 154 12.47 -1.24 -10.94
C LYS A 154 10.98 -1.50 -11.11
N ASN A 155 10.43 -2.41 -10.34
CA ASN A 155 9.02 -2.77 -10.39
C ASN A 155 8.36 -2.34 -9.08
N ILE A 156 7.69 -1.20 -9.11
CA ILE A 156 7.05 -0.59 -7.94
C ILE A 156 5.55 -0.55 -8.16
N ARG A 157 4.78 -0.89 -7.13
CA ARG A 157 3.33 -0.74 -7.06
C ARG A 157 2.98 0.06 -5.83
N PHE A 158 1.94 0.88 -5.89
CA PHE A 158 1.46 1.66 -4.74
C PHE A 158 0.10 1.14 -4.29
N LEU A 159 -0.04 0.89 -2.99
CA LEU A 159 -1.24 0.39 -2.37
C LEU A 159 -1.73 1.34 -1.29
N CYS A 160 -2.97 1.81 -1.42
CA CYS A 160 -3.59 2.63 -0.39
C CYS A 160 -5.05 2.19 -0.11
N LEU A 161 -5.58 2.67 1.00
CA LEU A 161 -6.98 2.44 1.36
C LEU A 161 -7.89 3.45 0.66
N LEU A 162 -7.54 4.74 0.73
CA LEU A 162 -8.25 5.83 0.07
C LEU A 162 -7.29 6.70 -0.75
N ALA A 163 -7.79 7.17 -1.88
CA ALA A 163 -7.08 8.14 -2.72
C ALA A 163 -7.94 9.36 -3.01
N ALA A 164 -7.31 10.52 -3.16
CA ALA A 164 -7.90 11.72 -3.73
C ALA A 164 -7.45 11.90 -5.18
N PRO A 165 -8.25 12.52 -6.06
CA PRO A 165 -7.87 12.83 -7.44
C PRO A 165 -6.54 13.59 -7.54
N GLU A 166 -6.28 14.49 -6.62
CA GLU A 166 -5.05 15.30 -6.54
C GLU A 166 -3.82 14.42 -6.31
N GLY A 167 -3.91 13.46 -5.38
CA GLY A 167 -2.82 12.52 -5.10
C GLY A 167 -2.54 11.57 -6.24
N ILE A 168 -3.61 11.08 -6.90
CA ILE A 168 -3.50 10.24 -8.09
C ILE A 168 -2.83 11.01 -9.23
N ALA A 169 -3.27 12.25 -9.50
CA ALA A 169 -2.68 13.10 -10.53
C ALA A 169 -1.19 13.35 -10.26
N ARG A 170 -0.84 13.66 -9.01
CA ARG A 170 0.54 13.90 -8.58
C ARG A 170 1.44 12.67 -8.76
N MET A 171 0.93 11.48 -8.39
CA MET A 171 1.66 10.22 -8.60
C MET A 171 1.81 9.90 -10.08
N LYS A 172 0.77 10.10 -10.89
CA LYS A 172 0.82 9.87 -12.34
C LYS A 172 1.80 10.81 -13.05
N GLU A 173 1.87 12.06 -12.64
CA GLU A 173 2.83 13.03 -13.17
C GLU A 173 4.28 12.64 -12.86
N ALA A 174 4.57 12.28 -11.61
CA ALA A 174 5.93 11.98 -11.15
C ALA A 174 6.38 10.54 -11.52
N HIS A 175 5.46 9.59 -11.45
CA HIS A 175 5.73 8.16 -11.63
C HIS A 175 4.64 7.47 -12.45
N PRO A 176 4.55 7.75 -13.77
CA PRO A 176 3.53 7.16 -14.65
C PRO A 176 3.66 5.63 -14.78
N ASP A 177 4.80 5.09 -14.42
CA ASP A 177 5.14 3.66 -14.42
C ASP A 177 4.73 2.92 -13.14
N VAL A 178 4.19 3.62 -12.14
CA VAL A 178 3.79 3.03 -10.84
C VAL A 178 2.28 2.88 -10.77
N PRO A 179 1.73 1.66 -10.91
CA PRO A 179 0.29 1.43 -10.76
C PRO A 179 -0.15 1.61 -9.30
N ILE A 180 -1.35 2.18 -9.15
CA ILE A 180 -2.00 2.45 -7.87
C ILE A 180 -3.16 1.48 -7.70
N VAL A 181 -3.23 0.80 -6.55
CA VAL A 181 -4.37 -0.02 -6.13
C VAL A 181 -4.98 0.60 -4.88
N THR A 182 -6.29 0.84 -4.90
CA THR A 182 -7.01 1.49 -3.80
C THR A 182 -8.39 0.89 -3.58
N ALA A 183 -8.93 0.99 -2.37
CA ALA A 183 -10.29 0.57 -2.09
C ALA A 183 -11.34 1.60 -2.57
N ALA A 184 -11.00 2.90 -2.58
CA ALA A 184 -11.88 3.93 -3.11
C ALA A 184 -11.10 5.19 -3.52
N VAL A 185 -11.68 5.94 -4.46
CA VAL A 185 -11.29 7.31 -4.80
C VAL A 185 -12.39 8.23 -4.28
N ASP A 186 -12.02 9.17 -3.41
CA ASP A 186 -12.94 10.13 -2.84
C ASP A 186 -12.97 11.44 -3.65
N SER A 187 -13.80 12.40 -3.21
CA SER A 187 -14.17 13.56 -4.02
C SER A 187 -13.01 14.54 -4.24
N HIS A 188 -12.35 14.96 -3.16
CA HIS A 188 -11.34 16.03 -3.20
C HIS A 188 -10.57 16.12 -1.86
N LEU A 189 -9.61 17.04 -1.79
CA LEU A 189 -8.95 17.45 -0.55
C LEU A 189 -9.59 18.73 0.01
N ASN A 190 -9.75 18.81 1.33
CA ASN A 190 -10.08 20.07 1.98
C ASN A 190 -8.85 20.99 2.14
N ASP A 191 -9.04 22.20 2.67
CA ASP A 191 -7.97 23.20 2.85
C ASP A 191 -6.82 22.74 3.77
N HIS A 192 -7.04 21.71 4.58
CA HIS A 192 -6.03 21.09 5.43
C HIS A 192 -5.34 19.87 4.78
N GLY A 193 -5.71 19.52 3.54
CA GLY A 193 -5.17 18.38 2.81
C GLY A 193 -5.74 17.02 3.24
N TYR A 194 -6.88 16.99 3.94
CA TYR A 194 -7.60 15.75 4.23
C TYR A 194 -8.52 15.35 3.08
N ILE A 195 -8.61 14.06 2.83
CA ILE A 195 -9.52 13.48 1.84
C ILE A 195 -10.98 13.64 2.32
N VAL A 196 -11.87 14.07 1.43
CA VAL A 196 -13.30 14.28 1.67
C VAL A 196 -14.14 13.43 0.73
N PRO A 197 -15.12 12.65 1.25
CA PRO A 197 -15.58 12.53 2.63
C PRO A 197 -14.59 11.82 3.55
N GLY A 198 -13.65 11.03 3.04
CA GLY A 198 -12.54 10.45 3.78
C GLY A 198 -12.95 9.53 4.93
N LEU A 199 -12.06 9.44 5.89
CA LEU A 199 -12.24 8.74 7.17
C LEU A 199 -11.49 9.42 8.33
N GLY A 200 -11.09 10.68 8.16
CA GLY A 200 -10.24 11.41 9.10
C GLY A 200 -8.76 11.05 8.96
N ASP A 201 -7.98 11.23 10.01
CA ASP A 201 -6.58 10.82 10.06
C ASP A 201 -6.46 9.32 10.38
N ALA A 202 -5.96 8.55 9.42
CA ALA A 202 -5.83 7.11 9.56
C ALA A 202 -4.84 6.72 10.66
N GLY A 203 -3.74 7.49 10.81
CA GLY A 203 -2.73 7.26 11.85
C GLY A 203 -3.30 7.48 13.25
N ASP A 204 -3.97 8.60 13.47
CA ASP A 204 -4.59 8.92 14.76
C ASP A 204 -5.69 7.92 15.12
N ARG A 205 -6.55 7.56 14.18
CA ARG A 205 -7.60 6.55 14.39
C ARG A 205 -7.04 5.17 14.70
N MET A 206 -5.93 4.81 14.06
CA MET A 206 -5.28 3.52 14.24
C MET A 206 -4.47 3.46 15.54
N PHE A 207 -3.76 4.54 15.89
CA PHE A 207 -2.85 4.54 17.04
C PHE A 207 -3.49 5.16 18.30
N GLY A 208 -4.63 5.81 18.17
CA GLY A 208 -5.29 6.47 19.30
C GLY A 208 -4.52 7.68 19.81
N THR A 209 -3.94 8.46 18.89
CA THR A 209 -3.09 9.61 19.24
C THR A 209 -3.85 10.93 19.32
N LYS A 210 -5.16 10.94 19.07
CA LYS A 210 -6.10 12.03 19.36
C LYS A 210 -7.38 11.48 19.95
#